data_21d534697e160b5bacdd1de1eef17edd
#
_entry.id   21d534697e160b5bacdd1de1eef17edd
#
_cell.length_a   1.000
_cell.length_b   1.000
_cell.length_c   1.000
_cell.angle_alpha   90.00
_cell.angle_beta   90.00
_cell.angle_gamma   90.00
#
_symmetry.space_group_name_H-M   'P 1'
#
loop_
_entity.id
_entity.type
_entity.pdbx_description
1 polymer ?
#
loop_
_entity_poly.entity_id
_entity_poly.type
_entity_poly.pdbx_seq_one_letter_code
_entity_poly.pdbx_strand_id
1 'polypeptide(L)'
;MIRRLPILEGRLQPALILCLILLAVPAAGRPAEVHAPDVKVRLVTDEADMALAILNERAERGEASPQSWERLWKSEGFVRLKKRQEAFGAKDVEKDFRDFLGSAKPLAQRDALRQALELWKHLGVPAAAQRAAAYLPPGIPLRATIYPVIKKSVNSFVFELDTNPAMFVHVDPQKSSDSLENTLVHELHHVGLAGCPKPPDFDRMSAAQKKAFDDLGAFGEGLAVLAAAGGPDVHPHATDTPEAWLVWERDVAGFSVDLRRLEAFFRDILAGRLPAEEENRQLISFIDAEGVPQGPFYTVGWKMAAMVERARGREGLVKTVCDPRTLLAAYNEVAADHPRRAGEGLALWSPDFLAALAPPHPRGG
;
A
#
# COMPACT_ATOMS: atom_id res chain seq x y z
N MET A 1 -20.19 -12.11 -69.01
CA MET A 1 -21.33 -12.95 -69.43
C MET A 1 -22.24 -13.08 -68.24
N ILE A 2 -23.12 -12.25 -68.08
CA ILE A 2 -24.59 -12.15 -68.16
C ILE A 2 -25.28 -13.53 -68.11
N ARG A 3 -26.07 -13.81 -67.09
CA ARG A 3 -27.52 -14.19 -67.19
C ARG A 3 -28.20 -14.17 -65.83
N ARG A 4 -29.40 -13.55 -65.94
CA ARG A 4 -30.38 -13.23 -64.90
C ARG A 4 -31.30 -14.46 -64.62
N LEU A 5 -31.81 -14.45 -63.35
CA LEU A 5 -33.15 -14.74 -62.81
C LEU A 5 -34.16 -15.63 -63.63
N PRO A 6 -35.09 -16.34 -62.98
CA PRO A 6 -36.28 -15.61 -62.50
C PRO A 6 -36.92 -16.10 -61.16
N ILE A 7 -37.82 -15.24 -60.68
CA ILE A 7 -38.81 -15.28 -59.62
C ILE A 7 -39.89 -16.32 -59.90
N LEU A 8 -40.41 -16.96 -58.85
CA LEU A 8 -41.82 -17.38 -58.80
C LEU A 8 -42.38 -17.41 -57.37
N GLU A 9 -43.48 -16.73 -57.22
CA GLU A 9 -44.36 -16.57 -56.05
C GLU A 9 -45.10 -17.85 -55.67
N GLY A 10 -45.57 -17.93 -54.44
CA GLY A 10 -46.68 -18.83 -54.11
C GLY A 10 -46.89 -19.16 -52.63
N ARG A 11 -47.57 -18.30 -51.91
CA ARG A 11 -48.60 -18.52 -50.86
C ARG A 11 -48.58 -19.87 -50.08
N LEU A 12 -48.59 -19.80 -48.77
CA LEU A 12 -49.68 -20.11 -47.81
C LEU A 12 -49.21 -20.14 -46.36
N GLN A 13 -49.82 -19.34 -45.52
CA GLN A 13 -49.74 -19.45 -44.07
C GLN A 13 -50.51 -20.66 -43.56
N PRO A 14 -50.06 -21.24 -42.42
CA PRO A 14 -51.02 -21.48 -41.36
C PRO A 14 -50.58 -20.88 -40.03
N ALA A 15 -51.58 -20.38 -39.34
CA ALA A 15 -51.49 -19.84 -37.98
C ALA A 15 -50.90 -20.84 -37.00
N LEU A 16 -49.78 -20.41 -36.27
CA LEU A 16 -49.29 -21.12 -35.11
C LEU A 16 -49.72 -20.34 -33.87
N ILE A 17 -50.57 -20.99 -33.09
CA ILE A 17 -50.99 -20.59 -31.74
C ILE A 17 -49.77 -20.51 -30.86
N LEU A 18 -49.42 -19.29 -30.43
CA LEU A 18 -48.32 -19.03 -29.49
C LEU A 18 -48.84 -19.28 -28.06
N CYS A 19 -48.60 -20.46 -27.49
CA CYS A 19 -48.75 -20.70 -26.06
C CYS A 19 -47.72 -19.90 -25.31
N LEU A 20 -48.07 -18.78 -24.68
CA LEU A 20 -47.27 -18.06 -23.69
C LEU A 20 -47.14 -18.92 -22.43
N ILE A 21 -46.04 -19.66 -22.32
CA ILE A 21 -45.60 -20.22 -21.04
C ILE A 21 -44.93 -19.06 -20.28
N LEU A 22 -45.65 -18.48 -19.34
CA LEU A 22 -45.09 -17.59 -18.31
C LEU A 22 -44.10 -18.41 -17.42
N LEU A 23 -42.87 -18.49 -17.83
CA LEU A 23 -41.79 -18.88 -16.93
C LEU A 23 -41.66 -17.77 -15.90
N ALA A 24 -42.06 -18.02 -14.65
CA ALA A 24 -41.72 -17.19 -13.49
C ALA A 24 -40.19 -17.16 -13.36
N VAL A 25 -39.56 -16.09 -13.81
CA VAL A 25 -38.15 -15.79 -13.53
C VAL A 25 -38.07 -15.50 -12.03
N PRO A 26 -37.31 -16.27 -11.23
CA PRO A 26 -37.12 -15.91 -9.85
C PRO A 26 -36.53 -14.51 -9.82
N ALA A 27 -37.11 -13.63 -8.99
CA ALA A 27 -36.62 -12.26 -8.78
C ALA A 27 -35.14 -12.34 -8.47
N ALA A 28 -34.30 -11.88 -9.40
CA ALA A 28 -32.89 -11.70 -9.14
C ALA A 28 -32.76 -10.81 -7.90
N GLY A 29 -32.12 -11.35 -6.86
CA GLY A 29 -31.84 -10.59 -5.66
C GLY A 29 -31.21 -9.26 -6.08
N ARG A 30 -31.67 -8.16 -5.47
CA ARG A 30 -31.06 -6.86 -5.69
C ARG A 30 -29.53 -7.02 -5.53
N PRO A 31 -28.73 -6.56 -6.50
CA PRO A 31 -27.29 -6.52 -6.31
C PRO A 31 -27.05 -5.74 -5.02
N ALA A 32 -26.22 -6.29 -4.13
CA ALA A 32 -25.78 -5.57 -2.95
C ALA A 32 -25.26 -4.20 -3.42
N GLU A 33 -25.79 -3.11 -2.85
CA GLU A 33 -25.27 -1.77 -3.13
C GLU A 33 -23.80 -1.79 -2.74
N VAL A 34 -22.93 -1.85 -3.74
CA VAL A 34 -21.50 -1.61 -3.54
C VAL A 34 -21.38 -0.13 -3.22
N HIS A 35 -21.31 0.20 -1.95
CA HIS A 35 -21.03 1.56 -1.53
C HIS A 35 -19.70 1.96 -2.13
N ALA A 36 -19.68 3.03 -2.94
CA ALA A 36 -18.43 3.62 -3.39
C ALA A 36 -17.57 3.95 -2.15
N PRO A 37 -16.26 3.64 -2.17
CA PRO A 37 -15.41 3.91 -1.03
C PRO A 37 -15.46 5.40 -0.69
N ASP A 38 -15.58 5.77 0.61
CA ASP A 38 -15.50 7.16 1.10
C ASP A 38 -14.03 7.62 0.96
N VAL A 39 -13.67 8.04 -0.24
CA VAL A 39 -12.32 8.49 -0.58
C VAL A 39 -12.26 10.01 -0.53
N LYS A 40 -11.50 10.55 0.43
CA LYS A 40 -11.25 11.99 0.61
C LYS A 40 -9.75 12.24 0.76
N VAL A 41 -9.07 12.39 -0.36
CA VAL A 41 -7.63 12.63 -0.41
C VAL A 41 -7.35 14.01 -0.99
N ARG A 42 -6.50 14.78 -0.33
CA ARG A 42 -6.15 16.15 -0.67
C ARG A 42 -4.63 16.29 -0.81
N LEU A 43 -4.18 16.99 -1.85
CA LEU A 43 -2.78 17.34 -2.06
C LEU A 43 -2.55 18.80 -1.61
N VAL A 44 -1.51 19.03 -0.82
CA VAL A 44 -1.09 20.35 -0.33
C VAL A 44 0.41 20.50 -0.55
N THR A 45 0.81 21.46 -1.39
CA THR A 45 2.21 21.66 -1.82
C THR A 45 2.86 22.90 -1.20
N ASP A 46 2.19 23.57 -0.26
CA ASP A 46 2.57 24.88 0.24
C ASP A 46 3.95 24.92 0.91
N GLU A 47 4.34 23.86 1.64
CA GLU A 47 5.70 23.75 2.19
C GLU A 47 6.75 23.72 1.08
N ALA A 48 6.59 22.83 0.10
CA ALA A 48 7.53 22.69 -1.00
C ALA A 48 7.58 23.95 -1.89
N ASP A 49 6.45 24.60 -2.13
CA ASP A 49 6.38 25.87 -2.85
C ASP A 49 7.16 26.97 -2.11
N MET A 50 7.01 27.08 -0.77
CA MET A 50 7.74 28.06 0.04
C MET A 50 9.23 27.72 0.13
N ALA A 51 9.60 26.46 0.25
CA ALA A 51 10.98 26.00 0.22
C ALA A 51 11.67 26.36 -1.11
N LEU A 52 11.00 26.14 -2.25
CA LEU A 52 11.50 26.57 -3.56
C LEU A 52 11.59 28.08 -3.71
N ALA A 53 10.64 28.86 -3.15
CA ALA A 53 10.73 30.32 -3.14
C ALA A 53 12.00 30.79 -2.39
N ILE A 54 12.32 30.19 -1.25
CA ILE A 54 13.54 30.45 -0.50
C ILE A 54 14.80 30.14 -1.34
N LEU A 55 14.82 28.99 -2.02
CA LEU A 55 15.94 28.60 -2.88
C LEU A 55 16.11 29.57 -4.09
N ASN A 56 15.00 30.08 -4.64
CA ASN A 56 15.04 31.07 -5.71
C ASN A 56 15.62 32.42 -5.23
N GLU A 57 15.14 32.96 -4.10
CA GLU A 57 15.69 34.19 -3.52
C GLU A 57 17.19 34.05 -3.21
N ARG A 58 17.61 32.91 -2.71
CA ARG A 58 19.03 32.63 -2.46
C ARG A 58 19.86 32.57 -3.74
N ALA A 59 19.33 32.00 -4.80
CA ALA A 59 20.02 31.98 -6.10
C ALA A 59 20.20 33.39 -6.69
N GLU A 60 19.21 34.28 -6.48
CA GLU A 60 19.19 35.61 -7.04
C GLU A 60 19.95 36.65 -6.20
N ARG A 61 19.89 36.54 -4.87
CA ARG A 61 20.34 37.54 -3.91
C ARG A 61 21.38 37.05 -2.89
N GLY A 62 21.74 35.77 -2.93
CA GLY A 62 22.64 35.13 -1.97
C GLY A 62 21.97 34.66 -0.68
N GLU A 63 20.86 35.28 -0.28
CA GLU A 63 20.10 34.97 0.92
C GLU A 63 18.59 35.09 0.68
N ALA A 64 17.80 34.44 1.54
CA ALA A 64 16.35 34.54 1.52
C ALA A 64 15.86 35.55 2.56
N SER A 65 14.81 36.28 2.23
CA SER A 65 14.19 37.30 3.07
C SER A 65 13.57 36.69 4.35
N PRO A 66 13.54 37.44 5.47
CA PRO A 66 12.81 37.01 6.66
C PRO A 66 11.36 36.69 6.39
N GLN A 67 10.70 37.39 5.48
CA GLN A 67 9.30 37.15 5.09
C GLN A 67 9.11 35.82 4.40
N SER A 68 10.07 35.33 3.61
CA SER A 68 10.00 34.03 2.95
C SER A 68 10.10 32.89 3.97
N TRP A 69 10.97 33.04 4.97
CA TRP A 69 11.03 32.11 6.10
C TRP A 69 9.73 32.10 6.91
N GLU A 70 9.15 33.26 7.22
CA GLU A 70 7.86 33.33 7.92
C GLU A 70 6.72 32.65 7.16
N ARG A 71 6.68 32.78 5.83
CA ARG A 71 5.68 32.08 5.01
C ARG A 71 5.85 30.58 5.08
N LEU A 72 7.11 30.07 5.02
CA LEU A 72 7.37 28.64 5.19
C LEU A 72 6.89 28.16 6.56
N TRP A 73 7.24 28.87 7.65
CA TRP A 73 6.85 28.47 9.01
C TRP A 73 5.33 28.46 9.24
N LYS A 74 4.57 29.22 8.45
CA LYS A 74 3.11 29.31 8.53
C LYS A 74 2.39 28.39 7.54
N SER A 75 3.11 27.74 6.63
CA SER A 75 2.51 26.79 5.69
C SER A 75 1.93 25.59 6.41
N GLU A 76 0.79 25.07 5.92
CA GLU A 76 0.11 23.93 6.54
C GLU A 76 1.04 22.71 6.58
N GLY A 77 1.72 22.42 5.47
CA GLY A 77 2.66 21.31 5.36
C GLY A 77 3.79 21.38 6.37
N PHE A 78 4.42 22.57 6.52
CA PHE A 78 5.49 22.73 7.50
C PHE A 78 4.99 22.62 8.96
N VAL A 79 3.88 23.26 9.29
CA VAL A 79 3.31 23.21 10.65
C VAL A 79 3.05 21.76 11.08
N ARG A 80 2.45 20.96 10.19
CA ARG A 80 2.19 19.55 10.48
C ARG A 80 3.47 18.70 10.50
N LEU A 81 4.42 18.97 9.59
CA LEU A 81 5.72 18.31 9.57
C LEU A 81 6.50 18.60 10.85
N LYS A 82 6.53 19.85 11.30
CA LYS A 82 7.15 20.27 12.57
C LYS A 82 6.55 19.52 13.76
N LYS A 83 5.21 19.48 13.87
CA LYS A 83 4.51 18.73 14.91
C LYS A 83 4.95 17.26 14.94
N ARG A 84 5.05 16.62 13.78
CA ARG A 84 5.54 15.23 13.69
C ARG A 84 6.99 15.11 14.14
N GLN A 85 7.89 15.98 13.69
CA GLN A 85 9.31 15.94 14.06
C GLN A 85 9.48 16.10 15.57
N GLU A 86 8.77 17.04 16.19
CA GLU A 86 8.79 17.28 17.63
C GLU A 86 8.23 16.08 18.42
N ALA A 87 7.18 15.43 17.94
CA ALA A 87 6.62 14.21 18.54
C ALA A 87 7.63 13.04 18.55
N PHE A 88 8.61 13.05 17.63
CA PHE A 88 9.69 12.08 17.55
C PHE A 88 11.04 12.60 18.11
N GLY A 89 10.99 13.65 18.93
CA GLY A 89 12.13 14.12 19.74
C GLY A 89 13.01 15.17 19.07
N ALA A 90 12.67 15.70 17.88
CA ALA A 90 13.39 16.83 17.30
C ALA A 90 13.17 18.10 18.15
N LYS A 91 14.26 18.88 18.36
CA LYS A 91 14.21 20.07 19.25
C LYS A 91 14.15 21.39 18.46
N ASP A 92 14.90 21.50 17.38
CA ASP A 92 15.14 22.77 16.67
C ASP A 92 14.76 22.64 15.19
N VAL A 93 13.54 22.20 14.90
CA VAL A 93 13.08 21.88 13.52
C VAL A 93 13.27 23.04 12.55
N GLU A 94 12.94 24.27 12.96
CA GLU A 94 13.10 25.46 12.10
C GLU A 94 14.57 25.75 11.80
N LYS A 95 15.46 25.57 12.81
CA LYS A 95 16.90 25.71 12.60
C LYS A 95 17.42 24.64 11.63
N ASP A 96 17.01 23.39 11.79
CA ASP A 96 17.44 22.30 10.92
C ASP A 96 17.00 22.52 9.48
N PHE A 97 15.78 23.04 9.26
CA PHE A 97 15.29 23.43 7.95
C PHE A 97 16.05 24.62 7.37
N ARG A 98 16.33 25.63 8.18
CA ARG A 98 17.14 26.80 7.78
C ARG A 98 18.54 26.38 7.36
N ASP A 99 19.20 25.53 8.14
CA ASP A 99 20.51 24.99 7.84
C ASP A 99 20.50 24.16 6.54
N PHE A 100 19.47 23.30 6.37
CA PHE A 100 19.32 22.49 5.16
C PHE A 100 19.08 23.35 3.93
N LEU A 101 18.04 24.19 3.90
CA LEU A 101 17.73 25.05 2.78
C LEU A 101 18.82 26.12 2.58
N GLY A 102 19.59 26.44 3.63
CA GLY A 102 20.78 27.30 3.60
C GLY A 102 22.00 26.66 2.96
N SER A 103 22.05 25.33 2.84
CA SER A 103 23.21 24.61 2.31
C SER A 103 23.31 24.65 0.78
N ALA A 104 24.45 24.22 0.24
CA ALA A 104 24.72 24.20 -1.19
C ALA A 104 23.91 23.12 -1.94
N LYS A 105 23.62 21.98 -1.30
CA LYS A 105 22.99 20.82 -1.96
C LYS A 105 21.58 21.13 -2.50
N PRO A 106 20.59 21.58 -1.70
CA PRO A 106 19.26 21.90 -2.23
C PRO A 106 19.30 23.08 -3.20
N LEU A 107 20.20 24.05 -3.03
CA LEU A 107 20.38 25.15 -3.97
C LEU A 107 20.83 24.65 -5.36
N ALA A 108 21.79 23.73 -5.40
CA ALA A 108 22.25 23.12 -6.65
C ALA A 108 21.15 22.26 -7.33
N GLN A 109 20.24 21.69 -6.55
CA GLN A 109 19.12 20.87 -7.04
C GLN A 109 17.84 21.66 -7.31
N ARG A 110 17.82 22.98 -7.12
CA ARG A 110 16.65 23.85 -7.18
C ARG A 110 15.77 23.60 -8.41
N ASP A 111 16.36 23.56 -9.61
CA ASP A 111 15.60 23.43 -10.85
C ASP A 111 15.02 22.02 -11.01
N ALA A 112 15.74 21.00 -10.57
CA ALA A 112 15.27 19.62 -10.54
C ALA A 112 14.14 19.42 -9.49
N LEU A 113 14.26 20.04 -8.32
CA LEU A 113 13.20 20.05 -7.30
C LEU A 113 11.93 20.75 -7.80
N ARG A 114 12.09 21.85 -8.56
CA ARG A 114 10.94 22.53 -9.18
C ARG A 114 10.23 21.61 -10.17
N GLN A 115 10.96 20.95 -11.05
CA GLN A 115 10.40 20.00 -12.00
C GLN A 115 9.68 18.83 -11.30
N ALA A 116 10.29 18.28 -10.26
CA ALA A 116 9.68 17.23 -9.46
C ALA A 116 8.39 17.70 -8.76
N LEU A 117 8.36 18.92 -8.22
CA LEU A 117 7.15 19.46 -7.61
C LEU A 117 6.03 19.71 -8.65
N GLU A 118 6.38 20.10 -9.86
CA GLU A 118 5.38 20.21 -10.94
C GLU A 118 4.79 18.83 -11.32
N LEU A 119 5.57 17.74 -11.29
CA LEU A 119 5.02 16.40 -11.46
C LEU A 119 3.98 16.09 -10.37
N TRP A 120 4.26 16.44 -9.11
CA TRP A 120 3.31 16.29 -8.00
C TRP A 120 1.99 17.04 -8.23
N LYS A 121 2.05 18.30 -8.70
CA LYS A 121 0.86 19.13 -8.95
C LYS A 121 -0.03 18.56 -10.06
N HIS A 122 0.54 17.80 -10.98
CA HIS A 122 -0.18 17.18 -12.10
C HIS A 122 -0.51 15.70 -11.88
N LEU A 123 -0.13 15.14 -10.72
CA LEU A 123 -0.37 13.74 -10.40
C LEU A 123 -1.87 13.45 -10.27
N GLY A 124 -2.30 12.33 -10.80
CA GLY A 124 -3.68 11.85 -10.75
C GLY A 124 -4.10 11.34 -9.36
N VAL A 125 -4.00 12.20 -8.31
CA VAL A 125 -4.30 11.83 -6.92
C VAL A 125 -5.62 11.10 -6.74
N PRO A 126 -6.75 11.49 -7.38
CA PRO A 126 -8.00 10.75 -7.26
C PRO A 126 -7.92 9.32 -7.82
N ALA A 127 -7.23 9.14 -8.95
CA ALA A 127 -7.05 7.81 -9.57
C ALA A 127 -6.16 6.91 -8.70
N ALA A 128 -5.06 7.43 -8.17
CA ALA A 128 -4.19 6.72 -7.23
C ALA A 128 -4.95 6.31 -5.97
N ALA A 129 -5.76 7.21 -5.40
CA ALA A 129 -6.58 6.91 -4.24
C ALA A 129 -7.64 5.82 -4.51
N GLN A 130 -8.26 5.83 -5.68
CA GLN A 130 -9.18 4.76 -6.09
C GLN A 130 -8.46 3.43 -6.26
N ARG A 131 -7.24 3.43 -6.82
CA ARG A 131 -6.41 2.21 -6.96
C ARG A 131 -6.06 1.63 -5.59
N ALA A 132 -5.66 2.46 -4.63
CA ALA A 132 -5.41 2.01 -3.25
C ALA A 132 -6.70 1.45 -2.60
N ALA A 133 -7.82 2.16 -2.72
CA ALA A 133 -9.11 1.77 -2.16
C ALA A 133 -9.63 0.44 -2.75
N ALA A 134 -9.29 0.10 -3.99
CA ALA A 134 -9.67 -1.17 -4.62
C ALA A 134 -9.04 -2.40 -3.94
N TYR A 135 -8.01 -2.21 -3.12
CA TYR A 135 -7.34 -3.25 -2.32
C TYR A 135 -7.70 -3.17 -0.83
N LEU A 136 -8.70 -2.39 -0.46
CA LEU A 136 -9.22 -2.29 0.90
C LEU A 136 -10.63 -2.89 0.99
N PRO A 137 -11.02 -3.42 2.16
CA PRO A 137 -12.37 -3.90 2.36
C PRO A 137 -13.43 -2.80 2.12
N PRO A 138 -14.59 -3.16 1.56
CA PRO A 138 -15.71 -2.22 1.42
C PRO A 138 -16.06 -1.55 2.76
N GLY A 139 -16.27 -0.22 2.72
CA GLY A 139 -16.62 0.56 3.91
C GLY A 139 -15.43 1.10 4.71
N ILE A 140 -14.20 0.72 4.39
CA ILE A 140 -13.01 1.36 4.99
C ILE A 140 -12.84 2.75 4.36
N PRO A 141 -12.91 3.85 5.16
CA PRO A 141 -12.71 5.19 4.63
C PRO A 141 -11.22 5.42 4.30
N LEU A 142 -10.95 6.02 3.15
CA LEU A 142 -9.61 6.45 2.76
C LEU A 142 -9.53 7.98 2.82
N ARG A 143 -9.04 8.51 3.92
CA ARG A 143 -8.92 9.95 4.13
C ARG A 143 -7.48 10.32 4.44
N ALA A 144 -6.90 11.23 3.65
CA ALA A 144 -5.53 11.70 3.87
C ALA A 144 -5.30 13.10 3.32
N THR A 145 -4.36 13.82 3.92
CA THR A 145 -3.72 14.97 3.29
C THR A 145 -2.28 14.60 2.91
N ILE A 146 -1.95 14.77 1.65
CA ILE A 146 -0.63 14.49 1.09
C ILE A 146 0.15 15.80 1.07
N TYR A 147 1.36 15.76 1.62
CA TYR A 147 2.31 16.85 1.64
C TYR A 147 3.61 16.40 0.95
N PRO A 148 3.80 16.73 -0.35
CA PRO A 148 5.14 16.70 -0.94
C PRO A 148 6.00 17.72 -0.21
N VAL A 149 7.16 17.30 0.33
CA VAL A 149 8.01 18.14 1.18
C VAL A 149 9.46 18.13 0.72
N ILE A 150 10.10 19.32 0.78
CA ILE A 150 11.52 19.48 0.49
C ILE A 150 12.29 19.50 1.81
N LYS A 151 12.79 18.34 2.22
CA LYS A 151 13.47 18.13 3.50
C LYS A 151 14.79 17.38 3.35
N LYS A 152 15.62 17.40 4.39
CA LYS A 152 16.95 16.76 4.39
C LYS A 152 16.89 15.24 4.22
N SER A 153 15.99 14.57 4.93
CA SER A 153 15.84 13.11 4.88
C SER A 153 14.94 12.69 3.70
N VAL A 154 15.35 11.64 3.00
CA VAL A 154 14.68 11.18 1.77
C VAL A 154 13.50 10.22 2.01
N ASN A 155 13.20 9.88 3.27
CA ASN A 155 12.10 8.98 3.61
C ASN A 155 10.74 9.65 3.49
N SER A 156 9.72 8.87 3.15
CA SER A 156 8.31 9.21 3.28
C SER A 156 7.74 8.58 4.55
N PHE A 157 6.65 9.11 5.07
CA PHE A 157 6.01 8.58 6.27
C PHE A 157 4.60 9.14 6.45
N VAL A 158 3.80 8.44 7.24
CA VAL A 158 2.46 8.84 7.66
C VAL A 158 2.46 9.32 9.12
N PHE A 159 1.48 10.15 9.48
CA PHE A 159 1.33 10.71 10.81
C PHE A 159 -0.15 10.95 11.14
N GLU A 160 -0.53 10.83 12.42
CA GLU A 160 -1.91 11.03 12.92
C GLU A 160 -2.96 10.15 12.19
N LEU A 161 -2.61 8.87 11.96
CA LEU A 161 -3.44 7.93 11.22
C LEU A 161 -4.89 7.83 11.74
N ASP A 162 -5.08 7.89 13.06
CA ASP A 162 -6.39 7.68 13.70
C ASP A 162 -7.27 8.93 13.71
N THR A 163 -6.70 10.11 13.50
CA THR A 163 -7.43 11.39 13.70
C THR A 163 -7.52 12.23 12.43
N ASN A 164 -6.38 12.53 11.84
CA ASN A 164 -6.26 13.37 10.65
C ASN A 164 -5.03 12.94 9.83
N PRO A 165 -5.14 11.84 9.08
CA PRO A 165 -4.00 11.24 8.40
C PRO A 165 -3.25 12.22 7.50
N ALA A 166 -1.96 12.38 7.77
CA ALA A 166 -1.02 13.17 6.98
C ALA A 166 0.04 12.25 6.40
N MET A 167 0.24 12.35 5.11
CA MET A 167 1.28 11.65 4.38
C MET A 167 2.33 12.67 3.95
N PHE A 168 3.57 12.51 4.41
CA PHE A 168 4.69 13.35 4.01
C PHE A 168 5.57 12.59 3.05
N VAL A 169 5.63 13.05 1.80
CA VAL A 169 6.41 12.41 0.75
C VAL A 169 7.57 13.31 0.34
N HIS A 170 8.78 12.76 0.38
CA HIS A 170 9.96 13.52 -0.07
C HIS A 170 9.85 13.86 -1.56
N VAL A 171 10.07 15.14 -1.90
CA VAL A 171 10.18 15.56 -3.30
C VAL A 171 11.52 15.09 -3.86
N ASP A 172 11.48 13.99 -4.60
CA ASP A 172 12.65 13.35 -5.19
C ASP A 172 12.77 13.72 -6.67
N PRO A 173 13.83 14.46 -7.07
CA PRO A 173 14.03 14.84 -8.46
C PRO A 173 14.30 13.69 -9.44
N GLN A 174 14.57 12.49 -8.94
CA GLN A 174 14.89 11.32 -9.77
C GLN A 174 13.68 10.44 -10.08
N LYS A 175 12.55 10.66 -9.39
CA LYS A 175 11.34 9.85 -9.60
C LYS A 175 10.55 10.29 -10.84
N SER A 176 10.10 9.32 -11.63
CA SER A 176 9.14 9.53 -12.71
C SER A 176 7.72 9.74 -12.15
N SER A 177 6.79 10.26 -12.96
CA SER A 177 5.38 10.37 -12.60
C SER A 177 4.79 9.03 -12.17
N ASP A 178 5.08 7.96 -12.90
CA ASP A 178 4.56 6.62 -12.62
C ASP A 178 5.11 6.05 -11.30
N SER A 179 6.39 6.28 -11.01
CA SER A 179 6.99 5.88 -9.73
C SER A 179 6.43 6.69 -8.56
N LEU A 180 6.14 7.98 -8.76
CA LEU A 180 5.44 8.82 -7.76
C LEU A 180 4.02 8.32 -7.51
N GLU A 181 3.28 7.97 -8.56
CA GLU A 181 1.93 7.44 -8.44
C GLU A 181 1.93 6.11 -7.68
N ASN A 182 2.86 5.20 -7.98
CA ASN A 182 3.02 3.95 -7.24
C ASN A 182 3.35 4.18 -5.77
N THR A 183 4.27 5.12 -5.47
CA THR A 183 4.57 5.52 -4.09
C THR A 183 3.30 6.03 -3.39
N LEU A 184 2.51 6.86 -4.07
CA LEU A 184 1.28 7.42 -3.51
C LEU A 184 0.24 6.34 -3.21
N VAL A 185 0.04 5.38 -4.13
CA VAL A 185 -0.88 4.25 -3.91
C VAL A 185 -0.43 3.40 -2.74
N HIS A 186 0.87 3.11 -2.62
CA HIS A 186 1.46 2.35 -1.53
C HIS A 186 1.15 2.98 -0.17
N GLU A 187 1.47 4.25 -0.02
CA GLU A 187 1.26 4.97 1.24
C GLU A 187 -0.24 5.17 1.56
N LEU A 188 -1.07 5.43 0.55
CA LEU A 188 -2.52 5.52 0.74
C LEU A 188 -3.13 4.19 1.17
N HIS A 189 -2.58 3.06 0.71
CA HIS A 189 -3.01 1.75 1.17
C HIS A 189 -2.74 1.56 2.68
N HIS A 190 -1.58 1.99 3.19
CA HIS A 190 -1.29 1.98 4.63
C HIS A 190 -2.27 2.84 5.43
N VAL A 191 -2.61 4.03 4.92
CA VAL A 191 -3.64 4.87 5.56
C VAL A 191 -4.98 4.14 5.65
N GLY A 192 -5.38 3.46 4.58
CA GLY A 192 -6.61 2.66 4.58
C GLY A 192 -6.55 1.46 5.53
N LEU A 193 -5.41 0.75 5.59
CA LEU A 193 -5.20 -0.37 6.51
C LEU A 193 -5.36 0.05 7.99
N ALA A 194 -4.92 1.25 8.35
CA ALA A 194 -5.10 1.76 9.70
C ALA A 194 -6.59 1.89 10.10
N GLY A 195 -7.50 2.02 9.13
CA GLY A 195 -8.94 2.01 9.35
C GLY A 195 -9.57 0.63 9.54
N CYS A 196 -8.80 -0.45 9.47
CA CYS A 196 -9.29 -1.82 9.68
C CYS A 196 -9.74 -2.05 11.11
N PRO A 197 -10.94 -2.60 11.35
CA PRO A 197 -11.35 -2.98 12.69
C PRO A 197 -10.51 -4.15 13.20
N LYS A 198 -10.28 -4.19 14.49
CA LYS A 198 -9.69 -5.38 15.13
C LYS A 198 -10.66 -6.57 14.98
N PRO A 199 -10.14 -7.81 14.82
CA PRO A 199 -11.00 -8.97 14.67
C PRO A 199 -11.82 -9.24 15.94
N PRO A 200 -13.00 -9.88 15.84
CA PRO A 200 -13.92 -10.07 16.97
C PRO A 200 -13.34 -10.85 18.15
N ASP A 201 -12.30 -11.63 17.90
CA ASP A 201 -11.63 -12.45 18.90
C ASP A 201 -10.39 -11.78 19.51
N PHE A 202 -10.05 -10.56 19.10
CA PHE A 202 -8.84 -9.85 19.52
C PHE A 202 -8.73 -9.70 21.04
N ASP A 203 -9.83 -9.38 21.72
CA ASP A 203 -9.80 -9.20 23.17
C ASP A 203 -9.53 -10.48 23.95
N ARG A 204 -9.80 -11.64 23.36
CA ARG A 204 -9.52 -12.96 23.95
C ARG A 204 -8.09 -13.44 23.75
N MET A 205 -7.32 -12.76 22.93
CA MET A 205 -5.91 -13.07 22.70
C MET A 205 -5.07 -12.77 23.94
N SER A 206 -4.07 -13.61 24.20
CA SER A 206 -3.01 -13.33 25.17
C SER A 206 -2.18 -12.12 24.74
N ALA A 207 -1.39 -11.55 25.64
CA ALA A 207 -0.49 -10.43 25.31
C ALA A 207 0.49 -10.79 24.19
N ALA A 208 1.05 -12.01 24.19
CA ALA A 208 1.94 -12.48 23.15
C ALA A 208 1.23 -12.63 21.79
N GLN A 209 -0.02 -13.12 21.79
CA GLN A 209 -0.81 -13.23 20.57
C GLN A 209 -1.19 -11.84 20.01
N LYS A 210 -1.57 -10.88 20.85
CA LYS A 210 -1.83 -9.50 20.44
C LYS A 210 -0.59 -8.88 19.81
N LYS A 211 0.56 -9.08 20.45
CA LYS A 211 1.83 -8.58 19.92
C LYS A 211 2.17 -9.22 18.57
N ALA A 212 2.07 -10.53 18.46
CA ALA A 212 2.28 -11.22 17.19
C ALA A 212 1.29 -10.76 16.12
N PHE A 213 0.02 -10.51 16.47
CA PHE A 213 -0.99 -9.97 15.57
C PHE A 213 -0.62 -8.57 15.05
N ASP A 214 -0.20 -7.68 15.95
CA ASP A 214 0.20 -6.31 15.58
C ASP A 214 1.43 -6.33 14.67
N ASP A 215 2.43 -7.16 14.95
CA ASP A 215 3.63 -7.30 14.12
C ASP A 215 3.37 -8.00 12.77
N LEU A 216 2.41 -8.94 12.71
CA LEU A 216 1.94 -9.52 11.44
C LEU A 216 1.32 -8.46 10.52
N GLY A 217 0.85 -7.35 11.09
CA GLY A 217 0.40 -6.18 10.34
C GLY A 217 1.45 -5.63 9.37
N ALA A 218 2.74 -5.90 9.61
CA ALA A 218 3.83 -5.53 8.70
C ALA A 218 3.73 -6.21 7.31
N PHE A 219 2.98 -7.30 7.15
CA PHE A 219 2.64 -7.82 5.81
C PHE A 219 1.80 -6.84 4.98
N GLY A 220 1.26 -5.79 5.60
CA GLY A 220 0.69 -4.63 4.93
C GLY A 220 1.61 -4.00 3.90
N GLU A 221 2.94 -4.10 4.09
CA GLU A 221 3.93 -3.65 3.10
C GLU A 221 3.79 -4.40 1.77
N GLY A 222 3.71 -5.72 1.81
CA GLY A 222 3.51 -6.54 0.62
C GLY A 222 2.15 -6.32 -0.05
N LEU A 223 1.10 -6.09 0.73
CA LEU A 223 -0.23 -5.71 0.23
C LEU A 223 -0.20 -4.34 -0.45
N ALA A 224 0.50 -3.37 0.13
CA ALA A 224 0.67 -2.03 -0.43
C ALA A 224 1.48 -2.06 -1.73
N VAL A 225 2.52 -2.89 -1.82
CA VAL A 225 3.26 -3.14 -3.07
C VAL A 225 2.35 -3.73 -4.15
N LEU A 226 1.50 -4.70 -3.82
CA LEU A 226 0.56 -5.28 -4.77
C LEU A 226 -0.47 -4.25 -5.26
N ALA A 227 -1.01 -3.44 -4.34
CA ALA A 227 -1.93 -2.35 -4.68
C ALA A 227 -1.25 -1.31 -5.59
N ALA A 228 -0.01 -0.94 -5.30
CA ALA A 228 0.79 0.00 -6.09
C ALA A 228 1.07 -0.54 -7.50
N ALA A 229 1.38 -1.83 -7.64
CA ALA A 229 1.55 -2.48 -8.93
C ALA A 229 0.23 -2.53 -9.73
N GLY A 230 -0.93 -2.57 -9.04
CA GLY A 230 -2.25 -2.64 -9.66
C GLY A 230 -2.74 -4.05 -9.99
N GLY A 231 -1.96 -5.09 -9.67
CA GLY A 231 -2.34 -6.48 -9.89
C GLY A 231 -1.20 -7.47 -9.72
N PRO A 232 -1.57 -8.76 -9.55
CA PRO A 232 -0.60 -9.81 -9.26
C PRO A 232 0.31 -10.15 -10.45
N ASP A 233 -0.06 -9.73 -11.66
CA ASP A 233 0.68 -10.01 -12.91
C ASP A 233 1.52 -8.82 -13.37
N VAL A 234 1.51 -7.71 -12.62
CA VAL A 234 2.35 -6.54 -12.85
C VAL A 234 3.55 -6.61 -11.93
N HIS A 235 4.75 -6.44 -12.51
CA HIS A 235 5.97 -6.42 -11.71
C HIS A 235 6.00 -5.16 -10.84
N PRO A 236 6.22 -5.26 -9.51
CA PRO A 236 6.18 -4.11 -8.60
C PRO A 236 7.09 -2.94 -9.00
N HIS A 237 8.26 -3.26 -9.56
CA HIS A 237 9.24 -2.27 -10.01
C HIS A 237 9.23 -2.04 -11.53
N ALA A 238 8.07 -2.22 -12.19
CA ALA A 238 7.96 -2.01 -13.64
C ALA A 238 8.25 -0.56 -14.08
N THR A 239 8.10 0.40 -13.17
CA THR A 239 8.29 1.84 -13.40
C THR A 239 9.58 2.38 -12.75
N ASP A 240 10.37 1.51 -12.12
CA ASP A 240 11.61 1.85 -11.43
C ASP A 240 12.85 1.56 -12.28
N THR A 241 14.03 1.58 -11.67
CA THR A 241 15.29 1.28 -12.36
C THR A 241 15.44 -0.22 -12.62
N PRO A 242 16.24 -0.63 -13.65
CA PRO A 242 16.56 -2.04 -13.87
C PRO A 242 17.22 -2.72 -12.66
N GLU A 243 17.97 -1.98 -11.87
CA GLU A 243 18.60 -2.46 -10.64
C GLU A 243 17.56 -2.81 -9.57
N ALA A 244 16.56 -1.97 -9.38
CA ALA A 244 15.46 -2.23 -8.45
C ALA A 244 14.67 -3.48 -8.86
N TRP A 245 14.44 -3.66 -10.16
CA TRP A 245 13.84 -4.87 -10.70
C TRP A 245 14.62 -6.13 -10.33
N LEU A 246 15.95 -6.13 -10.60
CA LEU A 246 16.81 -7.29 -10.33
C LEU A 246 16.92 -7.61 -8.82
N VAL A 247 16.99 -6.58 -7.99
CA VAL A 247 16.98 -6.74 -6.52
C VAL A 247 15.71 -7.42 -6.08
N TRP A 248 14.55 -6.94 -6.56
CA TRP A 248 13.24 -7.53 -6.23
C TRP A 248 13.14 -9.01 -6.64
N GLU A 249 13.53 -9.36 -7.87
CA GLU A 249 13.50 -10.75 -8.34
C GLU A 249 14.39 -11.66 -7.50
N ARG A 250 15.58 -11.19 -7.13
CA ARG A 250 16.49 -11.92 -6.23
C ARG A 250 15.82 -12.17 -4.87
N ASP A 251 15.21 -11.14 -4.28
CA ASP A 251 14.67 -11.22 -2.95
C ASP A 251 13.38 -12.06 -2.91
N VAL A 252 12.53 -11.97 -3.93
CA VAL A 252 11.35 -12.86 -4.08
C VAL A 252 11.75 -14.32 -4.31
N ALA A 253 12.90 -14.59 -4.95
CA ALA A 253 13.41 -15.95 -5.09
C ALA A 253 13.76 -16.59 -3.72
N GLY A 254 14.08 -15.78 -2.71
CA GLY A 254 14.30 -16.21 -1.32
C GLY A 254 13.04 -16.54 -0.52
N PHE A 255 11.86 -16.40 -1.09
CA PHE A 255 10.56 -16.51 -0.44
C PHE A 255 10.44 -17.64 0.60
N SER A 256 10.79 -18.88 0.22
CA SER A 256 10.63 -20.04 1.12
C SER A 256 11.58 -20.02 2.32
N VAL A 257 12.74 -19.41 2.18
CA VAL A 257 13.70 -19.21 3.27
C VAL A 257 13.18 -18.14 4.22
N ASP A 258 12.74 -17.01 3.66
CA ASP A 258 12.27 -15.87 4.43
C ASP A 258 10.95 -16.15 5.16
N LEU A 259 10.03 -16.91 4.56
CA LEU A 259 8.82 -17.35 5.25
C LEU A 259 9.17 -18.16 6.52
N ARG A 260 10.13 -19.09 6.43
CA ARG A 260 10.57 -19.86 7.60
C ARG A 260 11.26 -19.02 8.66
N ARG A 261 12.05 -18.01 8.26
CA ARG A 261 12.68 -17.04 9.19
C ARG A 261 11.63 -16.20 9.91
N LEU A 262 10.62 -15.72 9.19
CA LEU A 262 9.50 -15.00 9.77
C LEU A 262 8.69 -15.90 10.72
N GLU A 263 8.40 -17.15 10.35
CA GLU A 263 7.71 -18.07 11.25
C GLU A 263 8.50 -18.31 12.55
N ALA A 264 9.82 -18.49 12.46
CA ALA A 264 10.66 -18.66 13.63
C ALA A 264 10.61 -17.41 14.55
N PHE A 265 10.70 -16.23 13.98
CA PHE A 265 10.57 -14.96 14.70
C PHE A 265 9.22 -14.86 15.44
N PHE A 266 8.10 -15.10 14.76
CA PHE A 266 6.78 -15.03 15.39
C PHE A 266 6.58 -16.14 16.47
N ARG A 267 7.18 -17.29 16.29
CA ARG A 267 7.19 -18.35 17.32
C ARG A 267 7.94 -17.91 18.56
N ASP A 268 9.01 -17.15 18.41
CA ASP A 268 9.77 -16.60 19.54
C ASP A 268 8.97 -15.53 20.29
N ILE A 269 8.22 -14.68 19.58
CA ILE A 269 7.27 -13.71 20.19
C ILE A 269 6.19 -14.47 20.98
N LEU A 270 5.52 -15.45 20.36
CA LEU A 270 4.44 -16.22 20.99
C LEU A 270 4.90 -16.96 22.24
N ALA A 271 6.15 -17.40 22.25
CA ALA A 271 6.77 -18.07 23.39
C ALA A 271 7.37 -17.12 24.44
N GLY A 272 7.36 -15.80 24.21
CA GLY A 272 7.94 -14.79 25.09
C GLY A 272 9.47 -14.91 25.22
N ARG A 273 10.15 -15.38 24.17
CA ARG A 273 11.61 -15.60 24.18
C ARG A 273 12.43 -14.36 23.79
N LEU A 274 11.79 -13.38 23.15
CA LEU A 274 12.49 -12.18 22.69
C LEU A 274 12.31 -11.02 23.67
N PRO A 275 13.41 -10.42 24.15
CA PRO A 275 13.34 -9.10 24.79
C PRO A 275 12.83 -8.06 23.79
N ALA A 276 12.09 -7.04 24.27
CA ALA A 276 11.46 -6.04 23.41
C ALA A 276 12.45 -5.32 22.47
N GLU A 277 13.66 -5.03 22.91
CA GLU A 277 14.69 -4.41 22.07
C GLU A 277 15.15 -5.33 20.93
N GLU A 278 15.35 -6.61 21.23
CA GLU A 278 15.73 -7.62 20.23
C GLU A 278 14.61 -7.86 19.22
N GLU A 279 13.38 -7.96 19.71
CA GLU A 279 12.19 -8.09 18.88
C GLU A 279 12.07 -6.94 17.89
N ASN A 280 12.17 -5.69 18.38
CA ASN A 280 12.09 -4.51 17.51
C ASN A 280 13.23 -4.47 16.49
N ARG A 281 14.45 -4.86 16.88
CA ARG A 281 15.59 -4.93 15.97
C ARG A 281 15.37 -5.95 14.86
N GLN A 282 14.87 -7.14 15.19
CA GLN A 282 14.57 -8.18 14.20
C GLN A 282 13.40 -7.77 13.30
N LEU A 283 12.33 -7.19 13.86
CA LEU A 283 11.19 -6.67 13.09
C LEU A 283 11.66 -5.67 12.03
N ILE A 284 12.49 -4.69 12.44
CA ILE A 284 13.03 -3.70 11.51
C ILE A 284 13.89 -4.37 10.43
N SER A 285 14.71 -5.37 10.79
CA SER A 285 15.55 -6.09 9.81
C SER A 285 14.75 -6.88 8.76
N PHE A 286 13.50 -7.22 9.05
CA PHE A 286 12.57 -7.85 8.09
C PHE A 286 11.81 -6.82 7.23
N ILE A 287 11.86 -5.53 7.61
CA ILE A 287 11.30 -4.42 6.82
C ILE A 287 12.38 -3.82 5.92
N ASP A 288 13.47 -3.37 6.53
CA ASP A 288 14.57 -2.67 5.87
C ASP A 288 15.91 -3.09 6.51
N ALA A 289 16.79 -3.66 5.70
CA ALA A 289 18.13 -4.05 6.12
C ALA A 289 19.16 -3.54 5.12
N GLU A 290 20.41 -3.42 5.55
CA GLU A 290 21.50 -3.00 4.66
C GLU A 290 21.58 -3.92 3.42
N GLY A 291 21.43 -3.32 2.24
CA GLY A 291 21.41 -4.03 0.95
C GLY A 291 20.11 -4.77 0.62
N VAL A 292 19.07 -4.67 1.46
CA VAL A 292 17.74 -5.26 1.25
C VAL A 292 16.67 -4.24 1.65
N PRO A 293 16.46 -3.17 0.86
CA PRO A 293 15.57 -2.06 1.23
C PRO A 293 14.08 -2.43 1.28
N GLN A 294 13.71 -3.58 0.72
CA GLN A 294 12.37 -4.16 0.79
C GLN A 294 12.51 -5.59 1.26
N GLY A 295 12.58 -5.75 2.58
CA GLY A 295 12.83 -7.03 3.23
C GLY A 295 11.65 -8.02 3.16
N PRO A 296 11.72 -9.11 3.91
CA PRO A 296 10.76 -10.22 3.88
C PRO A 296 9.29 -9.83 4.06
N PHE A 297 8.95 -8.77 4.81
CA PHE A 297 7.56 -8.32 4.92
C PHE A 297 7.00 -7.80 3.59
N TYR A 298 7.85 -7.18 2.77
CA TYR A 298 7.47 -6.77 1.41
C TYR A 298 7.34 -7.98 0.49
N THR A 299 8.40 -8.78 0.37
CA THR A 299 8.50 -9.84 -0.66
C THR A 299 7.62 -11.05 -0.35
N VAL A 300 7.61 -11.51 0.92
CA VAL A 300 6.75 -12.62 1.36
C VAL A 300 5.28 -12.16 1.38
N GLY A 301 5.00 -10.97 1.90
CA GLY A 301 3.65 -10.41 1.93
C GLY A 301 3.06 -10.26 0.52
N TRP A 302 3.83 -9.66 -0.41
CA TRP A 302 3.43 -9.53 -1.80
C TRP A 302 3.19 -10.89 -2.46
N LYS A 303 4.11 -11.84 -2.30
CA LYS A 303 3.98 -13.17 -2.91
C LYS A 303 2.74 -13.91 -2.43
N MET A 304 2.47 -13.89 -1.13
CA MET A 304 1.25 -14.48 -0.57
C MET A 304 0.00 -13.81 -1.13
N ALA A 305 -0.05 -12.48 -1.09
CA ALA A 305 -1.19 -11.70 -1.57
C ALA A 305 -1.43 -11.91 -3.08
N ALA A 306 -0.38 -11.87 -3.90
CA ALA A 306 -0.47 -12.10 -5.34
C ALA A 306 -0.99 -13.52 -5.67
N MET A 307 -0.56 -14.54 -4.91
CA MET A 307 -1.07 -15.91 -5.10
C MET A 307 -2.53 -16.02 -4.73
N VAL A 308 -2.95 -15.39 -3.62
CA VAL A 308 -4.36 -15.37 -3.20
C VAL A 308 -5.22 -14.62 -4.24
N GLU A 309 -4.76 -13.47 -4.74
CA GLU A 309 -5.48 -12.72 -5.77
C GLU A 309 -5.63 -13.49 -7.08
N ARG A 310 -4.56 -14.16 -7.56
CA ARG A 310 -4.63 -15.02 -8.75
C ARG A 310 -5.64 -16.16 -8.62
N ALA A 311 -5.70 -16.77 -7.45
CA ALA A 311 -6.56 -17.93 -7.21
C ALA A 311 -8.02 -17.58 -6.88
N ARG A 312 -8.25 -16.46 -6.17
CA ARG A 312 -9.56 -16.10 -5.61
C ARG A 312 -10.11 -14.76 -6.10
N GLY A 313 -9.36 -14.09 -6.97
CA GLY A 313 -9.65 -12.73 -7.40
C GLY A 313 -9.39 -11.70 -6.30
N ARG A 314 -9.46 -10.42 -6.68
CA ARG A 314 -9.26 -9.29 -5.74
C ARG A 314 -10.24 -9.30 -4.57
N GLU A 315 -11.50 -9.61 -4.82
CA GLU A 315 -12.51 -9.72 -3.75
C GLU A 315 -12.12 -10.76 -2.71
N GLY A 316 -11.56 -11.91 -3.15
CA GLY A 316 -11.06 -12.94 -2.24
C GLY A 316 -9.86 -12.49 -1.41
N LEU A 317 -8.93 -11.73 -2.00
CA LEU A 317 -7.80 -11.16 -1.29
C LEU A 317 -8.25 -10.11 -0.27
N VAL A 318 -9.12 -9.18 -0.68
CA VAL A 318 -9.56 -8.05 0.15
C VAL A 318 -10.23 -8.51 1.46
N LYS A 319 -10.88 -9.66 1.47
CA LYS A 319 -11.44 -10.29 2.68
C LYS A 319 -10.37 -10.67 3.72
N THR A 320 -9.11 -10.76 3.33
CA THR A 320 -8.00 -11.15 4.22
C THR A 320 -7.22 -9.94 4.77
N VAL A 321 -7.49 -8.74 4.28
CA VAL A 321 -6.63 -7.58 4.49
C VAL A 321 -6.62 -7.08 5.94
N CYS A 322 -7.78 -7.09 6.63
CA CYS A 322 -7.89 -6.59 8.01
C CYS A 322 -7.47 -7.58 9.09
N ASP A 323 -7.27 -8.84 8.75
CA ASP A 323 -6.76 -9.84 9.69
C ASP A 323 -5.61 -10.62 9.03
N PRO A 324 -4.35 -10.30 9.33
CA PRO A 324 -3.21 -10.92 8.69
C PRO A 324 -3.18 -12.46 8.87
N ARG A 325 -3.79 -13.00 9.92
CA ARG A 325 -3.91 -14.45 10.13
C ARG A 325 -4.70 -15.12 8.99
N THR A 326 -5.72 -14.43 8.50
CA THR A 326 -6.54 -14.92 7.37
C THR A 326 -5.79 -14.89 6.05
N LEU A 327 -4.84 -13.95 5.87
CA LEU A 327 -3.94 -13.95 4.72
C LEU A 327 -3.02 -15.17 4.74
N LEU A 328 -2.42 -15.46 5.90
CA LEU A 328 -1.55 -16.63 6.06
C LEU A 328 -2.30 -17.94 5.76
N ALA A 329 -3.51 -18.09 6.30
CA ALA A 329 -4.35 -19.25 6.06
C ALA A 329 -4.76 -19.38 4.58
N ALA A 330 -5.23 -18.28 3.97
CA ALA A 330 -5.62 -18.24 2.57
C ALA A 330 -4.46 -18.57 1.63
N TYR A 331 -3.25 -18.08 1.94
CA TYR A 331 -2.05 -18.46 1.22
C TYR A 331 -1.76 -19.95 1.31
N ASN A 332 -1.81 -20.55 2.50
CA ASN A 332 -1.57 -21.97 2.68
C ASN A 332 -2.53 -22.84 1.86
N GLU A 333 -3.82 -22.50 1.84
CA GLU A 333 -4.82 -23.20 1.03
C GLU A 333 -4.49 -23.14 -0.46
N VAL A 334 -4.20 -21.95 -0.97
CA VAL A 334 -3.85 -21.75 -2.38
C VAL A 334 -2.53 -22.41 -2.75
N ALA A 335 -1.53 -22.34 -1.88
CA ALA A 335 -0.21 -22.90 -2.13
C ALA A 335 -0.21 -24.44 -2.05
N ALA A 336 -1.09 -25.05 -1.25
CA ALA A 336 -1.25 -26.50 -1.18
C ALA A 336 -1.77 -27.07 -2.50
N ASP A 337 -2.65 -26.35 -3.19
CA ASP A 337 -3.24 -26.76 -4.48
C ASP A 337 -2.34 -26.40 -5.69
N HIS A 338 -1.26 -25.65 -5.47
CA HIS A 338 -0.37 -25.23 -6.56
C HIS A 338 0.39 -26.44 -7.10
N PRO A 339 0.41 -26.66 -8.44
CA PRO A 339 1.09 -27.81 -9.03
C PRO A 339 2.58 -27.79 -8.68
N ARG A 340 3.01 -28.83 -7.97
CA ARG A 340 4.42 -29.00 -7.57
C ARG A 340 5.21 -29.60 -8.71
N ARG A 341 6.17 -28.88 -9.25
CA ARG A 341 7.27 -29.51 -9.96
C ARG A 341 8.17 -30.21 -8.94
N ALA A 342 8.67 -31.39 -9.28
CA ALA A 342 9.52 -32.17 -8.37
C ALA A 342 10.70 -31.31 -7.87
N GLY A 343 10.74 -31.04 -6.55
CA GLY A 343 11.77 -30.23 -5.88
C GLY A 343 11.41 -28.77 -5.60
N GLU A 344 10.30 -28.23 -6.11
CA GLU A 344 9.90 -26.81 -6.00
C GLU A 344 8.64 -26.60 -5.15
N GLY A 345 8.56 -27.20 -3.96
CA GLY A 345 7.46 -26.91 -3.04
C GLY A 345 7.59 -25.54 -2.43
N LEU A 346 6.54 -24.68 -2.57
CA LEU A 346 6.44 -23.43 -1.81
C LEU A 346 6.40 -23.77 -0.31
N ALA A 347 7.14 -22.98 0.51
CA ALA A 347 7.05 -23.12 1.96
C ALA A 347 5.63 -22.71 2.40
N LEU A 348 5.09 -23.45 3.36
CA LEU A 348 3.82 -23.17 4.01
C LEU A 348 4.07 -22.75 5.45
N TRP A 349 3.21 -21.91 6.00
CA TRP A 349 3.11 -21.71 7.44
C TRP A 349 2.71 -23.03 8.10
N SER A 350 3.38 -23.42 9.16
CA SER A 350 3.07 -24.70 9.80
C SER A 350 1.69 -24.66 10.49
N PRO A 351 0.94 -25.78 10.52
CA PRO A 351 -0.36 -25.84 11.18
C PRO A 351 -0.31 -25.45 12.66
N ASP A 352 0.74 -25.85 13.38
CA ASP A 352 0.92 -25.52 14.80
C ASP A 352 1.14 -24.02 15.02
N PHE A 353 1.84 -23.34 14.09
CA PHE A 353 2.01 -21.90 14.16
C PHE A 353 0.69 -21.18 13.93
N LEU A 354 -0.06 -21.53 12.89
CA LEU A 354 -1.37 -20.94 12.62
C LEU A 354 -2.35 -21.16 13.78
N ALA A 355 -2.32 -22.35 14.40
CA ALA A 355 -3.12 -22.64 15.59
C ALA A 355 -2.71 -21.79 16.79
N ALA A 356 -1.41 -21.54 16.98
CA ALA A 356 -0.91 -20.71 18.09
C ALA A 356 -1.29 -19.22 17.97
N LEU A 357 -1.59 -18.71 16.76
CA LEU A 357 -2.09 -17.36 16.53
C LEU A 357 -3.58 -17.18 16.90
N ALA A 358 -4.34 -18.25 16.98
CA ALA A 358 -5.74 -18.22 17.36
C ALA A 358 -5.89 -18.12 18.89
N PRO A 359 -6.86 -17.34 19.41
CA PRO A 359 -7.16 -17.34 20.83
C PRO A 359 -7.68 -18.72 21.25
N PRO A 360 -7.50 -19.13 22.51
CA PRO A 360 -8.02 -20.39 23.02
C PRO A 360 -9.54 -20.44 22.82
N HIS A 361 -10.04 -21.62 22.38
CA HIS A 361 -11.47 -21.83 22.26
C HIS A 361 -12.13 -21.54 23.62
N PRO A 362 -13.29 -20.87 23.65
CA PRO A 362 -14.04 -20.74 24.89
C PRO A 362 -14.28 -22.16 25.41
N ARG A 363 -13.82 -22.44 26.65
CA ARG A 363 -14.16 -23.70 27.32
C ARG A 363 -15.68 -23.69 27.40
N GLY A 364 -16.30 -24.65 26.71
CA GLY A 364 -17.74 -24.84 26.79
C GLY A 364 -18.16 -24.91 28.25
N GLY A 365 -18.97 -23.94 28.70
CA GLY A 365 -19.61 -23.94 29.98
C GLY A 365 -20.75 -24.95 29.99
#